data_74f184544061205eb6a93689793e103e
#
_entry.id   74f184544061205eb6a93689793e103e
#
_cell.length_a   1.000
_cell.length_b   1.000
_cell.length_c   1.000
_cell.angle_alpha   90.00
_cell.angle_beta   90.00
_cell.angle_gamma   90.00
#
_symmetry.space_group_name_H-M   'P 1'
#
loop_
_entity.id
_entity.type
_entity.pdbx_description
1 polymer ?
#
loop_
_entity_poly.entity_id
_entity_poly.type
_entity_poly.pdbx_seq_one_letter_code
_entity_poly.pdbx_strand_id
1 'polypeptide(L)'
;MSETRAAYLQETKRHGSVLFPFNIYPCTIPRDFPSVALHWHKSMELVYVKKGRGQVQAGMRWMDAEAGDIFILPPGMLHALRGVPDSAMEYENIIFDPEFLGSGAADICAQRYLVPLAAGRLPLPVCLRAEQPVYPGAAACLKEAEELCGQRKIGYELGVKAAMLRFLFWMTQAQAEPLPEEHRDTERLKEVLQRVEREYAHPLTVTVMAQGCGCSASHFMRWFKQMTGSSFISYLNERRLAAAAERLRQSEDSVLSIAEAVGFETLSNFNQQFKKRYGVTPRDYRRGEEPEHTGE
;
A
#
# COMPACT_ATOMS: atom_id res chain seq x y z
N MET A 1 10.58 -14.34 -13.45
CA MET A 1 9.98 -14.99 -12.28
C MET A 1 9.01 -14.00 -11.65
N SER A 2 7.75 -14.11 -12.02
CA SER A 2 6.71 -13.20 -11.52
C SER A 2 6.16 -13.78 -10.21
N GLU A 3 6.69 -13.34 -9.07
CA GLU A 3 5.99 -13.49 -7.80
C GLU A 3 4.73 -12.63 -7.89
N THR A 4 3.62 -13.25 -8.23
CA THR A 4 2.31 -12.66 -8.06
C THR A 4 2.04 -12.62 -6.54
N ARG A 5 2.60 -11.61 -5.88
CA ARG A 5 2.36 -11.31 -4.47
C ARG A 5 0.86 -11.15 -4.31
N ALA A 6 0.24 -12.03 -3.53
CA ALA A 6 -1.12 -11.79 -3.06
C ALA A 6 -1.12 -10.41 -2.40
N ALA A 7 -1.78 -9.46 -3.04
CA ALA A 7 -1.80 -8.09 -2.56
C ALA A 7 -2.61 -8.06 -1.27
N TYR A 8 -1.95 -8.17 -0.13
CA TYR A 8 -2.52 -7.70 1.11
C TYR A 8 -2.70 -6.20 0.94
N LEU A 9 -3.92 -5.71 1.06
CA LEU A 9 -4.18 -4.29 0.94
C LEU A 9 -3.48 -3.46 2.03
N GLN A 10 -3.08 -4.08 3.14
CA GLN A 10 -2.21 -3.44 4.12
C GLN A 10 -0.75 -3.89 3.94
N GLU A 11 0.12 -2.98 3.51
CA GLU A 11 1.55 -3.23 3.50
C GLU A 11 2.13 -3.01 4.90
N THR A 12 2.85 -4.05 5.40
CA THR A 12 3.52 -4.02 6.71
C THR A 12 5.03 -3.88 6.60
N LYS A 13 5.55 -3.75 5.39
CA LYS A 13 6.97 -3.58 5.14
C LYS A 13 7.48 -2.29 5.80
N ARG A 14 8.61 -2.38 6.49
CA ARG A 14 9.32 -1.21 7.01
C ARG A 14 10.25 -0.65 5.94
N HIS A 15 10.24 0.66 5.79
CA HIS A 15 11.11 1.38 4.87
C HIS A 15 12.22 2.10 5.64
N GLY A 16 13.47 1.92 5.21
CA GLY A 16 14.63 2.43 5.95
C GLY A 16 15.02 1.57 7.16
N SER A 17 15.73 2.15 8.11
CA SER A 17 16.11 1.51 9.38
C SER A 17 15.14 1.87 10.52
N VAL A 18 15.24 1.19 11.67
CA VAL A 18 14.42 1.50 12.84
C VAL A 18 14.66 2.93 13.33
N LEU A 19 15.92 3.41 13.29
CA LEU A 19 16.30 4.75 13.76
C LEU A 19 16.19 5.83 12.68
N PHE A 20 16.11 5.44 11.41
CA PHE A 20 15.96 6.33 10.27
C PHE A 20 14.96 5.71 9.28
N PRO A 21 13.66 5.78 9.58
CA PRO A 21 12.59 5.17 8.77
C PRO A 21 12.25 6.04 7.57
N PHE A 22 13.21 6.22 6.67
CA PHE A 22 13.13 6.98 5.43
C PHE A 22 13.87 6.24 4.32
N ASN A 23 13.29 6.18 3.13
CA ASN A 23 13.99 5.66 1.96
C ASN A 23 13.46 6.29 0.65
N ILE A 24 14.31 6.30 -0.36
CA ILE A 24 13.97 6.68 -1.74
C ILE A 24 14.25 5.48 -2.64
N TYR A 25 13.24 5.05 -3.39
CA TYR A 25 13.33 3.95 -4.34
C TYR A 25 13.14 4.49 -5.76
N PRO A 26 14.17 4.43 -6.63
CA PRO A 26 13.96 4.64 -8.06
C PRO A 26 13.18 3.45 -8.63
N CYS A 27 12.08 3.72 -9.29
CA CYS A 27 11.17 2.72 -9.82
C CYS A 27 10.77 3.02 -11.26
N THR A 28 10.49 1.99 -12.03
CA THR A 28 10.00 2.12 -13.41
C THR A 28 8.87 1.13 -13.68
N ILE A 29 7.70 1.62 -14.06
CA ILE A 29 6.60 0.80 -14.57
C ILE A 29 6.60 0.91 -16.11
N PRO A 30 6.56 -0.19 -16.87
CA PRO A 30 6.41 -1.59 -16.42
C PRO A 30 7.73 -2.37 -16.25
N ARG A 31 8.91 -1.76 -16.37
CA ARG A 31 10.19 -2.47 -16.39
C ARG A 31 10.48 -3.26 -15.11
N ASP A 32 10.33 -2.64 -13.94
CA ASP A 32 10.68 -3.25 -12.66
C ASP A 32 9.51 -4.13 -12.14
N PHE A 33 8.30 -3.72 -12.42
CA PHE A 33 7.04 -4.43 -12.15
C PHE A 33 5.91 -3.85 -13.01
N PRO A 34 4.89 -4.67 -13.38
CA PRO A 34 3.84 -4.21 -14.31
C PRO A 34 2.93 -3.14 -13.71
N SER A 35 2.73 -3.17 -12.40
CA SER A 35 1.90 -2.22 -11.64
C SER A 35 2.12 -2.40 -10.16
N VAL A 36 1.75 -1.41 -9.36
CA VAL A 36 1.60 -1.50 -7.91
C VAL A 36 0.12 -1.73 -7.62
N ALA A 37 -0.20 -2.88 -7.04
CA ALA A 37 -1.58 -3.22 -6.70
C ALA A 37 -2.14 -2.28 -5.63
N LEU A 38 -3.47 -2.16 -5.55
CA LEU A 38 -4.14 -1.35 -4.53
C LEU A 38 -3.72 -1.81 -3.13
N HIS A 39 -3.21 -0.87 -2.34
CA HIS A 39 -2.75 -1.12 -0.96
C HIS A 39 -2.77 0.17 -0.13
N TRP A 40 -2.48 0.03 1.15
CA TRP A 40 -2.27 1.14 2.07
C TRP A 40 -1.26 0.77 3.17
N HIS A 41 -0.62 1.76 3.76
CA HIS A 41 0.33 1.60 4.87
C HIS A 41 0.30 2.81 5.81
N LYS A 42 1.02 2.73 6.92
CA LYS A 42 1.12 3.81 7.92
C LYS A 42 2.17 4.86 7.57
N SER A 43 2.99 4.60 6.56
CA SER A 43 4.01 5.55 6.12
C SER A 43 3.41 6.64 5.25
N MET A 44 4.05 7.79 5.21
CA MET A 44 3.89 8.81 4.18
C MET A 44 4.60 8.32 2.92
N GLU A 45 3.96 8.43 1.76
CA GLU A 45 4.55 8.10 0.47
C GLU A 45 4.42 9.29 -0.48
N LEU A 46 5.52 9.60 -1.17
CA LEU A 46 5.55 10.60 -2.22
C LEU A 46 6.00 9.92 -3.51
N VAL A 47 5.19 10.04 -4.56
CA VAL A 47 5.54 9.54 -5.90
C VAL A 47 5.93 10.71 -6.76
N TYR A 48 7.23 10.90 -6.97
CA TYR A 48 7.75 11.97 -7.84
C TYR A 48 8.07 11.42 -9.22
N VAL A 49 7.24 11.72 -10.19
CA VAL A 49 7.40 11.26 -11.58
C VAL A 49 8.56 12.02 -12.23
N LYS A 50 9.61 11.30 -12.63
CA LYS A 50 10.82 11.86 -13.24
C LYS A 50 10.72 11.91 -14.77
N LYS A 51 10.12 10.84 -15.38
CA LYS A 51 9.96 10.75 -16.85
C LYS A 51 8.75 9.90 -17.20
N GLY A 52 8.23 10.16 -18.41
CA GLY A 52 7.16 9.38 -19.00
C GLY A 52 5.80 9.64 -18.39
N ARG A 53 4.92 8.65 -18.51
CA ARG A 53 3.51 8.78 -18.09
C ARG A 53 3.00 7.47 -17.49
N GLY A 54 2.05 7.60 -16.58
CA GLY A 54 1.34 6.51 -15.93
C GLY A 54 0.05 7.00 -15.31
N GLN A 55 -0.46 6.23 -14.38
CA GLN A 55 -1.61 6.61 -13.58
C GLN A 55 -1.37 6.26 -12.12
N VAL A 56 -1.79 7.15 -11.23
CA VAL A 56 -1.77 6.96 -9.77
C VAL A 56 -3.20 6.99 -9.27
N GLN A 57 -3.57 5.98 -8.50
CA GLN A 57 -4.82 5.96 -7.75
C GLN A 57 -4.55 6.50 -6.35
N ALA A 58 -5.34 7.50 -5.93
CA ALA A 58 -5.37 7.99 -4.56
C ALA A 58 -6.82 7.94 -4.06
N GLY A 59 -7.06 7.17 -2.99
CA GLY A 59 -8.42 6.78 -2.62
C GLY A 59 -9.06 5.95 -3.74
N MET A 60 -10.22 6.43 -4.20
CA MET A 60 -10.97 5.78 -5.29
C MET A 60 -10.72 6.42 -6.66
N ARG A 61 -9.95 7.50 -6.73
CA ARG A 61 -9.76 8.29 -7.95
C ARG A 61 -8.45 7.92 -8.63
N TRP A 62 -8.53 7.51 -9.90
CA TRP A 62 -7.38 7.42 -10.79
C TRP A 62 -7.07 8.79 -11.38
N MET A 63 -5.82 9.16 -11.37
CA MET A 63 -5.31 10.41 -11.94
C MET A 63 -4.17 10.10 -12.90
N ASP A 64 -4.13 10.83 -14.02
CA ASP A 64 -3.00 10.77 -14.93
C ASP A 64 -1.76 11.38 -14.27
N ALA A 65 -0.64 10.73 -14.47
CA ALA A 65 0.66 11.07 -13.90
C ALA A 65 1.64 11.33 -15.04
N GLU A 66 2.25 12.51 -15.05
CA GLU A 66 3.20 12.96 -16.05
C GLU A 66 4.53 13.40 -15.40
N ALA A 67 5.58 13.50 -16.22
CA ALA A 67 6.89 13.93 -15.73
C ALA A 67 6.79 15.29 -15.05
N GLY A 68 7.31 15.40 -13.82
CA GLY A 68 7.22 16.57 -12.95
C GLY A 68 6.14 16.47 -11.87
N ASP A 69 5.13 15.64 -12.03
CA ASP A 69 4.07 15.50 -11.02
C ASP A 69 4.60 14.89 -9.72
N ILE A 70 4.13 15.41 -8.59
CA ILE A 70 4.42 14.89 -7.25
C ILE A 70 3.09 14.50 -6.60
N PHE A 71 2.87 13.19 -6.43
CA PHE A 71 1.71 12.68 -5.69
C PHE A 71 2.05 12.54 -4.23
N ILE A 72 1.12 12.95 -3.38
CA ILE A 72 1.23 12.94 -1.92
C ILE A 72 0.20 11.94 -1.38
N LEU A 73 0.68 10.83 -0.83
CA LEU A 73 -0.10 9.72 -0.33
C LEU A 73 0.08 9.63 1.19
N PRO A 74 -0.80 10.29 1.97
CA PRO A 74 -0.66 10.31 3.43
C PRO A 74 -0.92 8.93 4.05
N PRO A 75 -0.49 8.73 5.31
CA PRO A 75 -0.73 7.50 6.05
C PRO A 75 -2.17 7.01 5.96
N GLY A 76 -2.32 5.75 5.63
CA GLY A 76 -3.62 5.10 5.54
C GLY A 76 -4.39 5.39 4.24
N MET A 77 -3.89 6.19 3.31
CA MET A 77 -4.55 6.36 2.01
C MET A 77 -4.43 5.09 1.16
N LEU A 78 -5.56 4.60 0.63
CA LEU A 78 -5.56 3.56 -0.39
C LEU A 78 -4.96 4.12 -1.67
N HIS A 79 -4.00 3.40 -2.25
CA HIS A 79 -3.34 3.84 -3.48
C HIS A 79 -2.84 2.68 -4.34
N ALA A 80 -2.69 2.94 -5.62
CA ALA A 80 -2.18 2.02 -6.62
C ALA A 80 -1.49 2.78 -7.74
N LEU A 81 -0.55 2.14 -8.46
CA LEU A 81 0.10 2.73 -9.63
C LEU A 81 0.03 1.76 -10.81
N ARG A 82 -0.15 2.31 -12.01
CA ARG A 82 -0.09 1.51 -13.23
C ARG A 82 0.49 2.28 -14.41
N GLY A 83 1.09 1.55 -15.33
CA GLY A 83 1.51 2.09 -16.62
C GLY A 83 0.31 2.41 -17.53
N VAL A 84 0.58 3.17 -18.57
CA VAL A 84 -0.32 3.36 -19.71
C VAL A 84 0.34 2.76 -20.96
N PRO A 85 -0.45 2.36 -21.98
CA PRO A 85 0.11 1.81 -23.21
C PRO A 85 1.18 2.74 -23.81
N ASP A 86 2.21 2.13 -24.38
CA ASP A 86 3.31 2.82 -25.10
C ASP A 86 4.09 3.86 -24.29
N SER A 87 4.05 3.78 -22.97
CA SER A 87 4.83 4.65 -22.07
C SER A 87 5.40 3.88 -20.89
N ALA A 88 6.60 4.28 -20.46
CA ALA A 88 7.16 3.89 -19.18
C ALA A 88 7.11 5.09 -18.23
N MET A 89 6.72 4.85 -16.98
CA MET A 89 6.73 5.85 -15.90
C MET A 89 7.94 5.60 -15.01
N GLU A 90 8.96 6.45 -15.12
CA GLU A 90 10.09 6.47 -14.18
C GLU A 90 9.76 7.44 -13.05
N TYR A 91 9.83 6.96 -11.80
CA TYR A 91 9.52 7.77 -10.63
C TYR A 91 10.40 7.43 -9.43
N GLU A 92 10.54 8.37 -8.54
CA GLU A 92 11.07 8.14 -7.20
C GLU A 92 9.92 7.92 -6.25
N ASN A 93 9.98 6.80 -5.54
CA ASN A 93 9.07 6.49 -4.46
C ASN A 93 9.75 6.82 -3.14
N ILE A 94 9.38 7.96 -2.52
CA ILE A 94 9.93 8.47 -1.28
C ILE A 94 8.99 8.05 -0.15
N ILE A 95 9.43 7.12 0.70
CA ILE A 95 8.60 6.56 1.77
C ILE A 95 9.26 6.79 3.13
N PHE A 96 8.49 7.31 4.07
CA PHE A 96 8.96 7.53 5.43
C PHE A 96 7.85 7.42 6.48
N ASP A 97 8.23 7.05 7.70
CA ASP A 97 7.33 7.14 8.85
C ASP A 97 7.18 8.60 9.27
N PRO A 98 5.97 9.18 9.33
CA PRO A 98 5.77 10.56 9.75
C PRO A 98 6.33 10.87 11.16
N GLU A 99 6.38 9.90 12.06
CA GLU A 99 6.96 10.06 13.39
C GLU A 99 8.46 10.41 13.34
N PHE A 100 9.14 10.07 12.23
CA PHE A 100 10.51 10.50 11.95
C PHE A 100 10.68 12.02 11.97
N LEU A 101 9.67 12.79 11.58
CA LEU A 101 9.74 14.25 11.52
C LEU A 101 9.71 14.91 12.90
N GLY A 102 9.12 14.26 13.90
CA GLY A 102 9.08 14.77 15.26
C GLY A 102 8.57 13.73 16.23
N SER A 103 9.36 13.46 17.27
CA SER A 103 9.02 12.52 18.33
C SER A 103 8.57 13.27 19.58
N GLY A 104 7.27 13.28 19.87
CA GLY A 104 6.73 13.37 21.22
C GLY A 104 6.86 14.67 22.03
N ALA A 105 7.60 15.70 21.57
CA ALA A 105 7.60 16.99 22.22
C ALA A 105 6.27 17.72 21.95
N ALA A 106 5.58 18.13 23.01
CA ALA A 106 4.32 18.85 22.91
C ALA A 106 4.55 20.32 22.51
N ASP A 107 5.00 20.57 21.30
CA ASP A 107 5.08 21.89 20.71
C ASP A 107 3.95 22.14 19.69
N ILE A 108 3.86 23.38 19.22
CA ILE A 108 2.82 23.80 18.29
C ILE A 108 2.90 23.06 16.95
N CYS A 109 4.11 22.72 16.47
CA CYS A 109 4.30 22.00 15.22
C CYS A 109 3.83 20.56 15.36
N ALA A 110 4.15 19.91 16.48
CA ALA A 110 3.66 18.57 16.77
C ALA A 110 2.14 18.53 16.78
N GLN A 111 1.51 19.44 17.54
CA GLN A 111 0.05 19.42 17.69
C GLN A 111 -0.71 19.77 16.40
N ARG A 112 -0.26 20.78 15.67
CA ARG A 112 -1.00 21.28 14.50
C ARG A 112 -0.71 20.51 13.21
N TYR A 113 0.47 19.91 13.08
CA TYR A 113 0.91 19.36 11.82
C TYR A 113 1.35 17.90 11.92
N LEU A 114 2.29 17.54 12.84
CA LEU A 114 2.91 16.22 12.80
C LEU A 114 1.99 15.11 13.32
N VAL A 115 1.26 15.34 14.40
CA VAL A 115 0.28 14.39 14.93
C VAL A 115 -0.90 14.20 13.97
N PRO A 116 -1.51 15.25 13.39
CA PRO A 116 -2.50 15.09 12.32
C PRO A 116 -1.95 14.40 11.07
N LEU A 117 -0.70 14.66 10.68
CA LEU A 117 -0.04 13.99 9.55
C LEU A 117 0.09 12.48 9.81
N ALA A 118 0.66 12.09 10.96
CA ALA A 118 0.82 10.68 11.33
C ALA A 118 -0.52 9.93 11.43
N ALA A 119 -1.58 10.65 11.78
CA ALA A 119 -2.95 10.13 11.82
C ALA A 119 -3.66 10.15 10.44
N GLY A 120 -3.00 10.58 9.36
CA GLY A 120 -3.61 10.73 8.03
C GLY A 120 -4.73 11.77 7.96
N ARG A 121 -4.76 12.72 8.90
CA ARG A 121 -5.83 13.73 9.05
C ARG A 121 -5.42 15.15 8.67
N LEU A 122 -4.13 15.37 8.38
CA LEU A 122 -3.68 16.66 7.89
C LEU A 122 -4.18 16.84 6.45
N PRO A 123 -4.95 17.90 6.14
CA PRO A 123 -5.40 18.14 4.78
C PRO A 123 -4.19 18.56 3.91
N LEU A 124 -3.85 17.71 2.95
CA LEU A 124 -2.75 17.90 2.00
C LEU A 124 -3.28 17.80 0.57
N PRO A 125 -2.67 18.48 -0.42
CA PRO A 125 -2.97 18.23 -1.81
C PRO A 125 -2.58 16.79 -2.17
N VAL A 126 -3.39 16.14 -3.00
CA VAL A 126 -3.10 14.76 -3.45
C VAL A 126 -2.02 14.76 -4.54
N CYS A 127 -1.97 15.82 -5.36
CA CYS A 127 -0.99 15.98 -6.44
C CYS A 127 -0.55 17.42 -6.53
N LEU A 128 0.76 17.63 -6.71
CA LEU A 128 1.35 18.92 -7.11
C LEU A 128 1.80 18.85 -8.57
N ARG A 129 1.41 19.87 -9.32
CA ARG A 129 1.82 20.05 -10.71
C ARG A 129 2.74 21.25 -10.86
N ALA A 130 3.55 21.26 -11.91
CA ALA A 130 4.60 22.26 -12.12
C ALA A 130 4.10 23.72 -12.16
N GLU A 131 2.84 23.93 -12.54
CA GLU A 131 2.23 25.26 -12.64
C GLU A 131 1.82 25.86 -11.29
N GLN A 132 1.79 25.06 -10.24
CA GLN A 132 1.35 25.52 -8.91
C GLN A 132 2.45 26.36 -8.23
N PRO A 133 2.11 27.49 -7.58
CA PRO A 133 3.11 28.38 -6.98
C PRO A 133 4.02 27.73 -5.94
N VAL A 134 3.54 26.71 -5.24
CA VAL A 134 4.30 25.98 -4.20
C VAL A 134 5.25 24.93 -4.78
N TYR A 135 5.07 24.54 -6.05
CA TYR A 135 5.80 23.45 -6.68
C TYR A 135 7.33 23.64 -6.66
N PRO A 136 7.90 24.78 -7.04
CA PRO A 136 9.37 24.93 -7.06
C PRO A 136 10.01 24.69 -5.69
N GLY A 137 9.38 25.17 -4.62
CA GLY A 137 9.86 24.97 -3.26
C GLY A 137 9.74 23.51 -2.80
N ALA A 138 8.63 22.85 -3.13
CA ALA A 138 8.40 21.45 -2.83
C ALA A 138 9.39 20.53 -3.58
N ALA A 139 9.53 20.71 -4.89
CA ALA A 139 10.44 19.92 -5.72
C ALA A 139 11.91 20.10 -5.29
N ALA A 140 12.32 21.31 -4.90
CA ALA A 140 13.66 21.58 -4.38
C ALA A 140 13.95 20.79 -3.09
N CYS A 141 12.96 20.63 -2.22
CA CYS A 141 13.12 19.83 -0.99
C CYS A 141 13.33 18.34 -1.30
N LEU A 142 12.61 17.79 -2.28
CA LEU A 142 12.77 16.38 -2.67
C LEU A 142 14.14 16.13 -3.32
N LYS A 143 14.57 17.04 -4.19
CA LYS A 143 15.89 16.99 -4.82
C LYS A 143 17.01 17.07 -3.78
N GLU A 144 16.90 17.96 -2.78
CA GLU A 144 17.85 18.06 -1.69
C GLU A 144 17.92 16.74 -0.88
N ALA A 145 16.79 16.14 -0.56
CA ALA A 145 16.75 14.86 0.15
C ALA A 145 17.41 13.73 -0.68
N GLU A 146 17.17 13.68 -2.00
CA GLU A 146 17.81 12.74 -2.93
C GLU A 146 19.33 12.91 -2.92
N GLU A 147 19.83 14.14 -3.07
CA GLU A 147 21.28 14.45 -3.07
C GLU A 147 21.93 14.07 -1.75
N LEU A 148 21.31 14.38 -0.61
CA LEU A 148 21.80 14.03 0.71
C LEU A 148 21.85 12.51 0.92
N CYS A 149 20.83 11.78 0.51
CA CYS A 149 20.80 10.32 0.55
C CYS A 149 21.83 9.66 -0.37
N GLY A 150 22.14 10.28 -1.51
CA GLY A 150 23.18 9.82 -2.42
C GLY A 150 24.60 10.00 -1.84
N GLN A 151 24.86 11.11 -1.18
CA GLN A 151 26.20 11.45 -0.64
C GLN A 151 26.48 10.81 0.73
N ARG A 152 25.48 10.66 1.58
CA ARG A 152 25.54 10.09 2.95
C ARG A 152 26.68 10.65 3.81
N LYS A 153 26.96 11.95 3.70
CA LYS A 153 27.93 12.65 4.57
C LYS A 153 27.40 12.74 6.00
N ILE A 154 28.30 13.00 6.95
CA ILE A 154 27.94 13.19 8.37
C ILE A 154 26.80 14.22 8.48
N GLY A 155 25.72 13.85 9.16
CA GLY A 155 24.54 14.69 9.37
C GLY A 155 23.55 14.70 8.21
N TYR A 156 23.68 13.82 7.20
CA TYR A 156 22.72 13.74 6.10
C TYR A 156 21.30 13.46 6.59
N GLU A 157 21.15 12.70 7.68
CA GLU A 157 19.84 12.40 8.29
C GLU A 157 19.17 13.67 8.81
N LEU A 158 19.94 14.60 9.39
CA LEU A 158 19.44 15.91 9.81
C LEU A 158 18.99 16.74 8.61
N GLY A 159 19.80 16.72 7.54
CA GLY A 159 19.47 17.40 6.29
C GLY A 159 18.20 16.88 5.65
N VAL A 160 18.06 15.54 5.53
CA VAL A 160 16.85 14.90 5.01
C VAL A 160 15.63 15.28 5.84
N LYS A 161 15.73 15.21 7.17
CA LYS A 161 14.65 15.61 8.06
C LYS A 161 14.25 17.08 7.87
N ALA A 162 15.22 17.98 7.75
CA ALA A 162 14.99 19.40 7.49
C ALA A 162 14.32 19.62 6.13
N ALA A 163 14.75 18.91 5.09
CA ALA A 163 14.15 18.97 3.76
C ALA A 163 12.68 18.50 3.80
N MET A 164 12.36 17.41 4.50
CA MET A 164 10.99 16.91 4.64
C MET A 164 10.10 17.84 5.47
N LEU A 165 10.62 18.47 6.52
CA LEU A 165 9.88 19.51 7.27
C LEU A 165 9.58 20.73 6.40
N ARG A 166 10.52 21.17 5.56
CA ARG A 166 10.26 22.24 4.57
C ARG A 166 9.30 21.80 3.48
N PHE A 167 9.38 20.55 3.01
CA PHE A 167 8.38 20.01 2.10
C PHE A 167 6.99 20.09 2.72
N LEU A 168 6.82 19.65 3.97
CA LEU A 168 5.55 19.73 4.69
C LEU A 168 5.06 21.19 4.81
N PHE A 169 5.96 22.15 5.07
CA PHE A 169 5.60 23.58 5.06
C PHE A 169 4.99 23.98 3.72
N TRP A 170 5.62 23.64 2.58
CA TRP A 170 5.07 23.95 1.26
C TRP A 170 3.71 23.29 1.04
N MET A 171 3.51 22.07 1.54
CA MET A 171 2.20 21.38 1.45
C MET A 171 1.11 22.13 2.22
N THR A 172 1.42 22.74 3.36
CA THR A 172 0.45 23.55 4.12
C THR A 172 0.13 24.89 3.45
N GLN A 173 0.95 25.35 2.52
CA GLN A 173 0.68 26.56 1.71
C GLN A 173 -0.10 26.24 0.42
N ALA A 174 -0.13 24.99 0.01
CA ALA A 174 -0.92 24.55 -1.14
C ALA A 174 -2.41 24.55 -0.79
N GLN A 175 -3.24 24.86 -1.80
CA GLN A 175 -4.68 24.63 -1.63
C GLN A 175 -4.93 23.12 -1.62
N ALA A 176 -5.32 22.60 -0.46
CA ALA A 176 -5.80 21.23 -0.35
C ALA A 176 -7.19 21.16 -1.00
N GLU A 177 -7.34 20.31 -2.02
CA GLU A 177 -8.69 19.93 -2.44
C GLU A 177 -9.35 19.19 -1.26
N PRO A 178 -10.61 19.49 -0.93
CA PRO A 178 -11.32 18.70 0.06
C PRO A 178 -11.24 17.23 -0.36
N LEU A 179 -10.79 16.36 0.54
CA LEU A 179 -10.89 14.93 0.30
C LEU A 179 -12.38 14.62 0.04
N PRO A 180 -12.72 13.98 -1.10
CA PRO A 180 -14.11 13.68 -1.42
C PRO A 180 -14.80 12.92 -0.27
N GLU A 181 -16.14 12.91 -0.22
CA GLU A 181 -16.95 12.12 0.73
C GLU A 181 -16.62 10.60 0.75
N GLU A 182 -15.83 10.13 -0.18
CA GLU A 182 -15.18 8.81 -0.25
C GLU A 182 -14.39 8.42 1.02
N HIS A 183 -14.10 9.39 1.90
CA HIS A 183 -13.37 9.11 3.15
C HIS A 183 -14.11 8.10 4.04
N ARG A 184 -15.44 8.15 4.06
CA ARG A 184 -16.26 7.22 4.85
C ARG A 184 -16.20 5.78 4.30
N ASP A 185 -16.23 5.60 2.97
CA ASP A 185 -16.12 4.28 2.34
C ASP A 185 -14.71 3.72 2.44
N THR A 186 -13.67 4.56 2.37
CA THR A 186 -12.28 4.17 2.56
C THR A 186 -12.02 3.70 3.99
N GLU A 187 -12.49 4.43 5.01
CA GLU A 187 -12.35 4.03 6.41
C GLU A 187 -13.12 2.73 6.69
N ARG A 188 -14.33 2.62 6.18
CA ARG A 188 -15.13 1.40 6.26
C ARG A 188 -14.43 0.20 5.62
N LEU A 189 -13.78 0.39 4.45
CA LEU A 189 -13.00 -0.66 3.82
C LEU A 189 -11.83 -1.08 4.69
N LYS A 190 -11.08 -0.12 5.26
CA LYS A 190 -9.97 -0.42 6.17
C LYS A 190 -10.43 -1.23 7.38
N GLU A 191 -11.55 -0.88 8.00
CA GLU A 191 -12.12 -1.65 9.10
C GLU A 191 -12.44 -3.09 8.71
N VAL A 192 -13.05 -3.27 7.52
CA VAL A 192 -13.33 -4.60 6.95
C VAL A 192 -12.05 -5.39 6.74
N LEU A 193 -11.03 -4.78 6.14
CA LEU A 193 -9.76 -5.43 5.84
C LEU A 193 -8.98 -5.77 7.12
N GLN A 194 -8.92 -4.85 8.08
CA GLN A 194 -8.31 -5.09 9.38
C GLN A 194 -9.01 -6.23 10.13
N ARG A 195 -10.34 -6.32 10.02
CA ARG A 195 -11.08 -7.43 10.59
C ARG A 195 -10.73 -8.76 9.92
N VAL A 196 -10.60 -8.79 8.60
CA VAL A 196 -10.12 -9.98 7.88
C VAL A 196 -8.73 -10.37 8.36
N GLU A 197 -7.79 -9.42 8.50
CA GLU A 197 -6.43 -9.71 8.98
C GLU A 197 -6.40 -10.33 10.38
N ARG A 198 -7.25 -9.88 11.28
CA ARG A 198 -7.32 -10.42 12.65
C ARG A 198 -8.05 -11.75 12.76
N GLU A 199 -9.06 -11.95 11.92
CA GLU A 199 -10.08 -13.00 12.11
C GLU A 199 -10.18 -13.97 10.92
N TYR A 200 -9.25 -13.95 9.92
CA TYR A 200 -9.34 -14.78 8.71
C TYR A 200 -9.48 -16.28 9.01
N ALA A 201 -8.90 -16.75 10.10
CA ALA A 201 -8.99 -18.15 10.52
C ALA A 201 -10.37 -18.54 11.08
N HIS A 202 -11.18 -17.56 11.47
CA HIS A 202 -12.53 -17.76 11.97
C HIS A 202 -13.59 -17.69 10.86
N PRO A 203 -14.83 -18.16 11.11
CA PRO A 203 -15.93 -18.05 10.16
C PRO A 203 -16.31 -16.59 9.92
N LEU A 204 -15.80 -16.00 8.83
CA LEU A 204 -16.17 -14.68 8.36
C LEU A 204 -17.12 -14.81 7.17
N THR A 205 -18.41 -14.62 7.42
CA THR A 205 -19.43 -14.66 6.36
C THR A 205 -19.76 -13.28 5.84
N VAL A 206 -20.25 -13.21 4.59
CA VAL A 206 -20.76 -11.96 4.00
C VAL A 206 -21.81 -11.31 4.89
N THR A 207 -22.69 -12.10 5.51
CA THR A 207 -23.75 -11.59 6.40
C THR A 207 -23.17 -10.90 7.64
N VAL A 208 -22.18 -11.52 8.30
CA VAL A 208 -21.52 -10.96 9.48
C VAL A 208 -20.78 -9.67 9.13
N MET A 209 -20.13 -9.61 7.96
CA MET A 209 -19.41 -8.42 7.52
C MET A 209 -20.38 -7.29 7.14
N ALA A 210 -21.47 -7.62 6.44
CA ALA A 210 -22.51 -6.65 6.07
C ALA A 210 -23.19 -6.03 7.29
N GLN A 211 -23.49 -6.83 8.32
CA GLN A 211 -24.02 -6.34 9.60
C GLN A 211 -23.05 -5.37 10.28
N GLY A 212 -21.76 -5.71 10.35
CA GLY A 212 -20.73 -4.83 10.88
C GLY A 212 -20.61 -3.48 10.12
N CYS A 213 -20.95 -3.50 8.82
CA CYS A 213 -21.01 -2.32 7.99
C CYS A 213 -22.37 -1.60 7.97
N GLY A 214 -23.36 -2.06 8.72
CA GLY A 214 -24.70 -1.46 8.76
C GLY A 214 -25.43 -1.50 7.41
N CYS A 215 -25.23 -2.57 6.58
CA CYS A 215 -25.85 -2.68 5.27
C CYS A 215 -26.30 -4.12 4.94
N SER A 216 -27.06 -4.29 3.85
CA SER A 216 -27.48 -5.61 3.39
C SER A 216 -26.30 -6.38 2.78
N ALA A 217 -26.38 -7.73 2.80
CA ALA A 217 -25.38 -8.62 2.20
C ALA A 217 -25.14 -8.31 0.70
N SER A 218 -26.21 -8.04 -0.05
CA SER A 218 -26.11 -7.71 -1.47
C SER A 218 -25.42 -6.35 -1.70
N HIS A 219 -25.68 -5.36 -0.86
CA HIS A 219 -25.01 -4.06 -0.92
C HIS A 219 -23.52 -4.22 -0.58
N PHE A 220 -23.19 -4.93 0.51
CA PHE A 220 -21.82 -5.21 0.91
C PHE A 220 -21.02 -5.90 -0.21
N MET A 221 -21.55 -6.95 -0.85
CA MET A 221 -20.86 -7.66 -1.93
C MET A 221 -20.54 -6.75 -3.12
N ARG A 222 -21.49 -5.92 -3.54
CA ARG A 222 -21.28 -4.98 -4.67
C ARG A 222 -20.26 -3.91 -4.29
N TRP A 223 -20.45 -3.29 -3.14
CA TRP A 223 -19.56 -2.27 -2.62
C TRP A 223 -18.13 -2.80 -2.46
N PHE A 224 -17.94 -3.93 -1.78
CA PHE A 224 -16.61 -4.51 -1.58
C PHE A 224 -15.92 -4.84 -2.91
N LYS A 225 -16.66 -5.42 -3.88
CA LYS A 225 -16.11 -5.69 -5.22
C LYS A 225 -15.75 -4.41 -5.97
N GLN A 226 -16.55 -3.37 -5.85
CA GLN A 226 -16.23 -2.06 -6.45
C GLN A 226 -14.98 -1.45 -5.84
N MET A 227 -14.82 -1.56 -4.52
CA MET A 227 -13.68 -1.00 -3.78
C MET A 227 -12.37 -1.77 -4.01
N THR A 228 -12.42 -3.10 -4.10
CA THR A 228 -11.21 -3.96 -4.13
C THR A 228 -10.96 -4.65 -5.47
N GLY A 229 -11.89 -4.58 -6.40
CA GLY A 229 -11.85 -5.33 -7.66
C GLY A 229 -12.17 -6.82 -7.53
N SER A 230 -12.28 -7.38 -6.33
CA SER A 230 -12.53 -8.80 -6.06
C SER A 230 -13.73 -9.04 -5.14
N SER A 231 -14.31 -10.25 -5.17
CA SER A 231 -15.35 -10.58 -4.19
C SER A 231 -14.76 -10.76 -2.79
N PHE A 232 -15.55 -10.48 -1.75
CA PHE A 232 -15.14 -10.67 -0.35
C PHE A 232 -14.64 -12.09 -0.06
N ILE A 233 -15.34 -13.11 -0.56
CA ILE A 233 -14.95 -14.51 -0.36
C ILE A 233 -13.64 -14.84 -1.09
N SER A 234 -13.45 -14.31 -2.29
CA SER A 234 -12.17 -14.47 -3.01
C SER A 234 -11.02 -13.84 -2.22
N TYR A 235 -11.20 -12.62 -1.72
CA TYR A 235 -10.22 -11.91 -0.90
C TYR A 235 -9.88 -12.67 0.40
N LEU A 236 -10.89 -13.15 1.13
CA LEU A 236 -10.70 -13.94 2.34
C LEU A 236 -9.94 -15.24 2.06
N ASN A 237 -10.28 -15.94 0.97
CA ASN A 237 -9.58 -17.16 0.59
C ASN A 237 -8.12 -16.90 0.19
N GLU A 238 -7.84 -15.83 -0.54
CA GLU A 238 -6.47 -15.40 -0.86
C GLU A 238 -5.65 -15.18 0.41
N ARG A 239 -6.22 -14.50 1.41
CA ARG A 239 -5.56 -14.27 2.70
C ARG A 239 -5.26 -15.56 3.45
N ARG A 240 -6.23 -16.50 3.48
CA ARG A 240 -6.07 -17.83 4.08
C ARG A 240 -4.99 -18.64 3.39
N LEU A 241 -4.99 -18.65 2.06
CA LEU A 241 -3.99 -19.37 1.26
C LEU A 241 -2.58 -18.87 1.48
N ALA A 242 -2.42 -17.57 1.62
CA ALA A 242 -1.11 -16.99 1.89
C ALA A 242 -0.61 -17.35 3.30
N ALA A 243 -1.47 -17.32 4.31
CA ALA A 243 -1.12 -17.80 5.65
C ALA A 243 -0.75 -19.30 5.64
N ALA A 244 -1.48 -20.09 4.83
CA ALA A 244 -1.15 -21.51 4.65
C ALA A 244 0.20 -21.72 3.99
N ALA A 245 0.52 -20.96 2.93
CA ALA A 245 1.80 -21.04 2.23
C ALA A 245 2.99 -20.70 3.16
N GLU A 246 2.83 -19.72 4.04
CA GLU A 246 3.82 -19.38 5.05
C GLU A 246 4.02 -20.54 6.06
N ARG A 247 2.92 -21.08 6.60
CA ARG A 247 2.99 -22.23 7.53
C ARG A 247 3.58 -23.48 6.89
N LEU A 248 3.27 -23.76 5.62
CA LEU A 248 3.83 -24.89 4.89
C LEU A 248 5.37 -24.83 4.79
N ARG A 249 5.94 -23.61 4.76
CA ARG A 249 7.40 -23.40 4.73
C ARG A 249 8.06 -23.41 6.10
N GLN A 250 7.30 -23.06 7.16
CA GLN A 250 7.85 -22.81 8.50
C GLN A 250 7.56 -23.93 9.48
N SER A 251 6.64 -24.88 9.19
CA SER A 251 6.26 -25.94 10.09
C SER A 251 6.17 -27.30 9.40
N GLU A 252 6.24 -28.38 10.21
CA GLU A 252 6.02 -29.77 9.81
C GLU A 252 4.56 -30.21 10.01
N ASP A 253 3.65 -29.28 10.32
CA ASP A 253 2.23 -29.58 10.54
C ASP A 253 1.64 -30.26 9.32
N SER A 254 0.66 -31.16 9.53
CA SER A 254 -0.02 -31.82 8.42
C SER A 254 -0.78 -30.81 7.55
N VAL A 255 -0.91 -31.10 6.25
CA VAL A 255 -1.66 -30.25 5.32
C VAL A 255 -3.11 -30.03 5.81
N LEU A 256 -3.71 -31.05 6.44
CA LEU A 256 -5.04 -30.97 7.03
C LEU A 256 -5.06 -29.96 8.19
N SER A 257 -4.13 -30.11 9.14
CA SER A 257 -4.02 -29.19 10.29
C SER A 257 -3.79 -27.75 9.86
N ILE A 258 -2.96 -27.51 8.84
CA ILE A 258 -2.75 -26.16 8.28
C ILE A 258 -4.03 -25.62 7.66
N ALA A 259 -4.76 -26.45 6.85
CA ALA A 259 -6.01 -26.01 6.24
C ALA A 259 -7.06 -25.59 7.27
N GLU A 260 -7.22 -26.37 8.33
CA GLU A 260 -8.11 -26.07 9.45
C GLU A 260 -7.67 -24.81 10.21
N ALA A 261 -6.37 -24.72 10.53
CA ALA A 261 -5.81 -23.60 11.28
C ALA A 261 -5.91 -22.24 10.53
N VAL A 262 -6.02 -22.24 9.19
CA VAL A 262 -6.23 -21.03 8.42
C VAL A 262 -7.70 -20.78 8.04
N GLY A 263 -8.62 -21.64 8.49
CA GLY A 263 -10.07 -21.44 8.38
C GLY A 263 -10.74 -22.07 7.16
N PHE A 264 -10.14 -23.05 6.49
CA PHE A 264 -10.84 -23.84 5.47
C PHE A 264 -11.66 -24.95 6.13
N GLU A 265 -12.94 -25.04 5.74
CA GLU A 265 -13.86 -26.05 6.29
C GLU A 265 -13.57 -27.46 5.76
N THR A 266 -13.02 -27.60 4.56
CA THR A 266 -12.70 -28.89 3.96
C THR A 266 -11.33 -28.88 3.29
N LEU A 267 -10.60 -30.00 3.47
CA LEU A 267 -9.30 -30.20 2.82
C LEU A 267 -9.40 -30.20 1.29
N SER A 268 -10.51 -30.68 0.74
CA SER A 268 -10.74 -30.71 -0.71
C SER A 268 -10.80 -29.31 -1.30
N ASN A 269 -11.59 -28.41 -0.67
CA ASN A 269 -11.67 -27.01 -1.11
C ASN A 269 -10.31 -26.30 -0.95
N PHE A 270 -9.62 -26.53 0.16
CA PHE A 270 -8.27 -25.99 0.38
C PHE A 270 -7.31 -26.41 -0.75
N ASN A 271 -7.19 -27.71 -1.02
CA ASN A 271 -6.27 -28.22 -2.05
C ASN A 271 -6.58 -27.65 -3.44
N GLN A 272 -7.87 -27.58 -3.80
CA GLN A 272 -8.30 -27.01 -5.07
C GLN A 272 -7.92 -25.53 -5.19
N GLN A 273 -8.23 -24.73 -4.18
CA GLN A 273 -7.92 -23.29 -4.18
C GLN A 273 -6.42 -23.04 -4.13
N PHE A 274 -5.67 -23.83 -3.35
CA PHE A 274 -4.22 -23.72 -3.24
C PHE A 274 -3.54 -24.03 -4.58
N LYS A 275 -3.92 -25.16 -5.23
CA LYS A 275 -3.38 -25.51 -6.55
C LYS A 275 -3.73 -24.47 -7.61
N LYS A 276 -4.96 -23.94 -7.58
CA LYS A 276 -5.38 -22.84 -8.47
C LYS A 276 -4.52 -21.60 -8.29
N ARG A 277 -4.12 -21.27 -7.04
CA ARG A 277 -3.37 -20.05 -6.70
C ARG A 277 -1.88 -20.17 -6.95
N TYR A 278 -1.28 -21.32 -6.60
CA TYR A 278 0.18 -21.51 -6.62
C TYR A 278 0.66 -22.44 -7.74
N GLY A 279 -0.24 -23.05 -8.52
CA GLY A 279 0.09 -23.97 -9.62
C GLY A 279 0.47 -25.38 -9.18
N VAL A 280 0.79 -25.57 -7.90
CA VAL A 280 1.24 -26.85 -7.31
C VAL A 280 0.38 -27.23 -6.10
N THR A 281 0.42 -28.50 -5.70
CA THR A 281 -0.29 -28.93 -4.49
C THR A 281 0.41 -28.39 -3.21
N PRO A 282 -0.28 -28.30 -2.06
CA PRO A 282 0.35 -27.92 -0.79
C PRO A 282 1.55 -28.77 -0.40
N ARG A 283 1.54 -30.07 -0.75
CA ARG A 283 2.65 -30.99 -0.46
C ARG A 283 3.87 -30.68 -1.34
N ASP A 284 3.65 -30.45 -2.62
CA ASP A 284 4.71 -30.12 -3.58
C ASP A 284 5.32 -28.76 -3.26
N TYR A 285 4.46 -27.77 -2.90
CA TYR A 285 4.88 -26.46 -2.44
C TYR A 285 5.80 -26.53 -1.20
N ARG A 286 5.50 -27.40 -0.23
CA ARG A 286 6.37 -27.66 0.95
C ARG A 286 7.74 -28.21 0.55
N ARG A 287 7.81 -29.03 -0.50
CA ARG A 287 9.07 -29.58 -1.01
C ARG A 287 9.89 -28.60 -1.84
N GLY A 288 9.37 -27.41 -2.13
CA GLY A 288 10.00 -26.43 -2.98
C GLY A 288 9.85 -26.73 -4.48
N GLU A 289 8.89 -27.56 -4.86
CA GLU A 289 8.60 -27.89 -6.26
C GLU A 289 7.95 -26.68 -6.94
N GLU A 290 8.47 -26.24 -8.08
CA GLU A 290 7.92 -25.17 -8.91
C GLU A 290 6.81 -25.71 -9.84
N PRO A 291 5.88 -24.84 -10.29
CA PRO A 291 4.87 -25.24 -11.28
C PRO A 291 5.54 -25.76 -12.54
N GLU A 292 5.14 -26.92 -13.05
CA GLU A 292 5.54 -27.39 -14.36
C GLU A 292 5.14 -26.33 -15.39
N HIS A 293 6.13 -25.78 -16.10
CA HIS A 293 5.88 -24.97 -17.28
C HIS A 293 5.30 -25.90 -18.37
N THR A 294 3.98 -26.02 -18.42
CA THR A 294 3.34 -26.47 -19.67
C THR A 294 3.60 -25.40 -20.71
N GLY A 295 4.62 -25.62 -21.52
CA GLY A 295 4.83 -24.85 -22.74
C GLY A 295 3.65 -25.11 -23.69
N GLU A 296 2.98 -24.03 -24.04
CA GLU A 296 2.30 -23.83 -25.31
C GLU A 296 2.42 -22.35 -25.70
#